data_10064a368934e3cd20e8c60418de4f0c
#
_entry.id   10064a368934e3cd20e8c60418de4f0c
#
_cell.length_a   1.000
_cell.length_b   1.000
_cell.length_c   1.000
_cell.angle_alpha   90.00
_cell.angle_beta   90.00
_cell.angle_gamma   90.00
#
_symmetry.space_group_name_H-M   'P 1'
#
loop_
_entity.id
_entity.type
_entity.pdbx_description
1 polymer ?
#
loop_
_entity_poly.entity_id
_entity_poly.type
_entity_poly.pdbx_seq_one_letter_code
_entity_poly.pdbx_strand_id
1 'polypeptide(L)'
;MRSFRNLLSGIFARTVSSVIPVKSLRKSVRASLSKTKKGHTHSPYMINDHYGKIYYPHYSKAAWQDPSSYEIYNKDGTPLKTFFLRDVNHSNCPCNHRSKYFIFDRFNFGLDVHFYTHSSMLETMGAPHYRYGMYLEPESLVPDDYKIFDNNKGLEKDFDLIFTFTERFLEKFDNARFFSPCAHYWYEPSEGNLTIEDIIAAKTKNVSIVSSEKTMCDLHKFRLDLARKCRAYGLADAFGTFDGGNYIAIEDTLKNYRFSVAIENNIEPFWFTEKILNCFASMTIPIYLGATKIDKFFNPDGIIKIDTHSDIEKILKNCTAEEYLSRLEAVKDNYNRVLAYKNPLDTLYQQYIKPDIEA
;
A
#
# COMPACT_ATOMS: atom_id res chain seq x y z
N MET A 1 13.97 -20.99 -19.56
CA MET A 1 13.84 -20.75 -21.01
C MET A 1 12.50 -20.11 -21.44
N ARG A 2 11.34 -20.55 -20.94
CA ARG A 2 10.04 -19.92 -21.30
C ARG A 2 9.89 -18.49 -20.79
N SER A 3 10.33 -18.18 -19.57
CA SER A 3 10.32 -16.83 -19.02
C SER A 3 11.11 -15.85 -19.88
N PHE A 4 12.32 -16.22 -20.29
CA PHE A 4 13.17 -15.38 -21.13
C PHE A 4 12.56 -15.12 -22.52
N ARG A 5 11.91 -16.13 -23.12
CA ARG A 5 11.21 -15.96 -24.41
C ARG A 5 10.03 -15.00 -24.32
N ASN A 6 9.27 -15.04 -23.21
CA ASN A 6 8.16 -14.11 -23.02
C ASN A 6 8.65 -12.71 -22.72
N LEU A 7 9.73 -12.57 -21.94
CA LEU A 7 10.38 -11.28 -21.73
C LEU A 7 10.81 -10.66 -23.05
N LEU A 8 11.50 -11.42 -23.91
CA LEU A 8 11.93 -10.96 -25.24
C LEU A 8 10.74 -10.62 -26.14
N SER A 9 9.70 -11.44 -26.14
CA SER A 9 8.48 -11.19 -26.90
C SER A 9 7.76 -9.92 -26.42
N GLY A 10 7.68 -9.72 -25.11
CA GLY A 10 7.10 -8.51 -24.52
C GLY A 10 7.92 -7.25 -24.84
N ILE A 11 9.25 -7.32 -24.76
CA ILE A 11 10.15 -6.21 -25.13
C ILE A 11 10.00 -5.86 -26.61
N PHE A 12 10.03 -6.86 -27.49
CA PHE A 12 9.86 -6.67 -28.92
C PHE A 12 8.50 -6.05 -29.26
N ALA A 13 7.42 -6.57 -28.68
CA ALA A 13 6.08 -6.03 -28.86
C ALA A 13 5.96 -4.58 -28.40
N ARG A 14 6.59 -4.21 -27.29
CA ARG A 14 6.64 -2.82 -26.79
C ARG A 14 7.39 -1.91 -27.76
N THR A 15 8.59 -2.30 -28.16
CA THR A 15 9.43 -1.50 -29.07
C THR A 15 8.70 -1.19 -30.37
N VAL A 16 8.10 -2.20 -31.00
CA VAL A 16 7.35 -2.04 -32.24
C VAL A 16 6.07 -1.21 -32.02
N SER A 17 5.33 -1.47 -30.96
CA SER A 17 4.06 -0.78 -30.70
C SER A 17 4.23 0.67 -30.23
N SER A 18 5.36 1.04 -29.64
CA SER A 18 5.60 2.39 -29.08
C SER A 18 5.56 3.51 -30.15
N VAL A 19 5.85 3.18 -31.39
CA VAL A 19 5.79 4.14 -32.53
C VAL A 19 4.37 4.40 -33.04
N ILE A 20 3.36 3.66 -32.55
CA ILE A 20 1.98 3.78 -32.98
C ILE A 20 1.25 4.81 -32.10
N PRO A 21 0.81 5.96 -32.64
CA PRO A 21 0.20 7.02 -31.85
C PRO A 21 -1.20 6.68 -31.32
N VAL A 22 -1.96 5.85 -32.06
CA VAL A 22 -3.33 5.47 -31.70
C VAL A 22 -3.33 4.34 -30.68
N LYS A 23 -3.89 4.58 -29.48
CA LYS A 23 -3.88 3.65 -28.34
C LYS A 23 -4.51 2.28 -28.68
N SER A 24 -5.70 2.26 -29.32
CA SER A 24 -6.38 1.02 -29.71
C SER A 24 -5.57 0.18 -30.68
N LEU A 25 -5.01 0.82 -31.72
CA LEU A 25 -4.18 0.14 -32.70
C LEU A 25 -2.88 -0.38 -32.07
N ARG A 26 -2.27 0.40 -31.18
CA ARG A 26 -1.09 -0.01 -30.42
C ARG A 26 -1.35 -1.26 -29.57
N LYS A 27 -2.51 -1.31 -28.86
CA LYS A 27 -2.93 -2.49 -28.10
C LYS A 27 -3.08 -3.72 -29.01
N SER A 28 -3.76 -3.57 -30.13
CA SER A 28 -3.98 -4.65 -31.10
C SER A 28 -2.65 -5.20 -31.66
N VAL A 29 -1.75 -4.32 -32.10
CA VAL A 29 -0.43 -4.71 -32.62
C VAL A 29 0.40 -5.40 -31.54
N ARG A 30 0.40 -4.89 -30.30
CA ARG A 30 1.08 -5.54 -29.20
C ARG A 30 0.53 -6.93 -28.89
N ALA A 31 -0.79 -7.09 -28.84
CA ALA A 31 -1.44 -8.37 -28.63
C ALA A 31 -1.03 -9.40 -29.71
N SER A 32 -0.94 -8.96 -30.97
CA SER A 32 -0.51 -9.80 -32.07
C SER A 32 0.96 -10.22 -31.99
N LEU A 33 1.82 -9.32 -31.49
CA LEU A 33 3.26 -9.56 -31.41
C LEU A 33 3.71 -10.31 -30.15
N SER A 34 2.93 -10.26 -29.07
CA SER A 34 3.33 -10.87 -27.79
C SER A 34 3.37 -12.40 -27.80
N LYS A 35 2.71 -13.05 -28.78
CA LYS A 35 2.68 -14.51 -29.00
C LYS A 35 2.36 -15.35 -27.75
N THR A 36 1.79 -14.78 -26.72
CA THR A 36 1.40 -15.49 -25.52
C THR A 36 0.06 -16.18 -25.75
N LYS A 37 -0.02 -17.45 -25.41
CA LYS A 37 -1.27 -18.22 -25.53
C LYS A 37 -2.24 -17.75 -24.46
N LYS A 38 -3.49 -17.51 -24.83
CA LYS A 38 -4.59 -17.27 -23.91
C LYS A 38 -4.87 -18.52 -23.06
N GLY A 39 -5.29 -18.32 -21.83
CA GLY A 39 -6.06 -19.31 -21.08
C GLY A 39 -5.30 -20.47 -20.48
N HIS A 40 -4.24 -20.22 -19.73
CA HIS A 40 -3.69 -21.24 -18.85
C HIS A 40 -3.96 -20.90 -17.40
N THR A 41 -4.67 -21.75 -16.70
CA THR A 41 -4.93 -21.64 -15.26
C THR A 41 -3.67 -21.85 -14.41
N HIS A 42 -2.64 -22.51 -14.97
CA HIS A 42 -1.36 -22.71 -14.29
C HIS A 42 -0.22 -22.19 -15.15
N SER A 43 0.26 -21.00 -14.84
CA SER A 43 1.43 -20.46 -15.50
C SER A 43 2.70 -20.96 -14.83
N PRO A 44 3.67 -21.52 -15.58
CA PRO A 44 4.94 -21.97 -14.99
C PRO A 44 5.79 -20.82 -14.43
N TYR A 45 5.42 -19.57 -14.70
CA TYR A 45 6.12 -18.39 -14.15
C TYR A 45 5.74 -18.10 -12.71
N MET A 46 4.56 -18.57 -12.28
CA MET A 46 4.02 -18.25 -10.98
C MET A 46 4.29 -19.36 -9.96
N ILE A 47 4.70 -20.55 -10.44
CA ILE A 47 4.98 -21.71 -9.59
C ILE A 47 6.25 -21.49 -8.76
N ASN A 48 7.21 -20.76 -9.31
CA ASN A 48 8.50 -20.49 -8.68
C ASN A 48 8.64 -18.98 -8.43
N ASP A 49 7.82 -18.44 -7.55
CA ASP A 49 8.14 -17.15 -6.95
C ASP A 49 9.39 -17.30 -6.06
N HIS A 50 9.93 -16.22 -5.54
CA HIS A 50 11.15 -16.26 -4.75
C HIS A 50 11.04 -17.11 -3.46
N TYR A 51 9.83 -17.55 -3.09
CA TYR A 51 9.59 -18.49 -1.98
C TYR A 51 9.44 -19.94 -2.44
N GLY A 52 9.45 -20.19 -3.75
CA GLY A 52 9.27 -21.54 -4.29
C GLY A 52 7.90 -22.16 -4.05
N LYS A 53 6.86 -21.31 -3.88
CA LYS A 53 5.50 -21.73 -3.55
C LYS A 53 4.50 -21.16 -4.55
N ILE A 54 3.34 -21.80 -4.64
CA ILE A 54 2.18 -21.30 -5.38
C ILE A 54 1.35 -20.45 -4.43
N TYR A 55 1.02 -19.23 -4.81
CA TYR A 55 0.23 -18.31 -4.01
C TYR A 55 -1.04 -17.84 -4.72
N TYR A 56 -2.09 -17.78 -3.93
CA TYR A 56 -3.30 -17.05 -4.23
C TYR A 56 -3.41 -15.89 -3.23
N PRO A 57 -3.07 -14.68 -3.63
CA PRO A 57 -2.66 -13.62 -2.70
C PRO A 57 -3.65 -13.22 -1.63
N HIS A 58 -4.94 -13.40 -1.83
CA HIS A 58 -5.95 -13.01 -0.84
C HIS A 58 -6.64 -14.19 -0.15
N TYR A 59 -6.05 -15.36 -0.26
CA TYR A 59 -6.58 -16.54 0.43
C TYR A 59 -5.77 -16.88 1.66
N SER A 60 -6.37 -17.66 2.55
CA SER A 60 -5.67 -18.24 3.68
C SER A 60 -4.52 -19.15 3.23
N LYS A 61 -3.59 -19.47 4.13
CA LYS A 61 -2.51 -20.41 3.82
C LYS A 61 -3.00 -21.78 3.31
N ALA A 62 -4.16 -22.23 3.75
CA ALA A 62 -4.76 -23.47 3.27
C ALA A 62 -5.15 -23.39 1.79
N ALA A 63 -5.68 -22.27 1.35
CA ALA A 63 -6.04 -22.03 -0.03
C ALA A 63 -4.84 -21.98 -0.99
N TRP A 64 -3.66 -21.67 -0.49
CA TRP A 64 -2.44 -21.68 -1.32
C TRP A 64 -2.05 -23.08 -1.80
N GLN A 65 -2.45 -24.12 -1.07
CA GLN A 65 -2.13 -25.50 -1.39
C GLN A 65 -3.20 -26.17 -2.26
N ASP A 66 -4.44 -25.70 -2.14
CA ASP A 66 -5.58 -26.20 -2.90
C ASP A 66 -6.37 -25.03 -3.53
N PRO A 67 -6.13 -24.76 -4.82
CA PRO A 67 -6.86 -23.70 -5.54
C PRO A 67 -8.37 -23.86 -5.56
N SER A 68 -8.87 -25.08 -5.46
CA SER A 68 -10.33 -25.35 -5.43
C SER A 68 -10.98 -24.87 -4.14
N SER A 69 -10.23 -24.60 -3.09
CA SER A 69 -10.72 -24.19 -1.79
C SER A 69 -10.95 -22.70 -1.64
N TYR A 70 -10.60 -21.87 -2.62
CA TYR A 70 -10.76 -20.45 -2.47
C TYR A 70 -12.14 -19.91 -2.86
N GLU A 71 -12.58 -18.93 -2.11
CA GLU A 71 -13.86 -18.31 -2.29
C GLU A 71 -13.82 -17.30 -3.45
N ILE A 72 -14.66 -17.52 -4.44
CA ILE A 72 -14.88 -16.63 -5.59
C ILE A 72 -16.16 -15.79 -5.43
N TYR A 73 -16.81 -15.90 -4.29
CA TYR A 73 -18.01 -15.14 -3.96
C TYR A 73 -17.81 -14.36 -2.66
N ASN A 74 -18.47 -13.24 -2.55
CA ASN A 74 -18.63 -12.53 -1.30
C ASN A 74 -19.56 -13.30 -0.35
N LYS A 75 -19.61 -12.85 0.92
CA LYS A 75 -20.51 -13.41 1.95
C LYS A 75 -21.99 -13.31 1.58
N ASP A 76 -22.36 -12.32 0.76
CA ASP A 76 -23.70 -12.09 0.23
C ASP A 76 -24.01 -12.87 -1.07
N GLY A 77 -23.08 -13.70 -1.53
CA GLY A 77 -23.20 -14.48 -2.76
C GLY A 77 -22.85 -13.73 -4.05
N THR A 78 -22.42 -12.47 -3.98
CA THR A 78 -22.00 -11.71 -5.15
C THR A 78 -20.71 -12.29 -5.74
N PRO A 79 -20.65 -12.62 -7.05
CA PRO A 79 -19.44 -13.15 -7.67
C PRO A 79 -18.34 -12.09 -7.72
N LEU A 80 -17.13 -12.50 -7.39
CA LEU A 80 -15.93 -11.65 -7.47
C LEU A 80 -15.38 -11.66 -8.90
N LYS A 81 -14.98 -10.49 -9.40
CA LYS A 81 -14.22 -10.39 -10.64
C LYS A 81 -12.81 -10.97 -10.41
N THR A 82 -12.22 -11.55 -11.44
CA THR A 82 -10.87 -12.12 -11.35
C THR A 82 -9.93 -11.35 -12.26
N PHE A 83 -8.84 -10.84 -11.71
CA PHE A 83 -7.81 -10.09 -12.42
C PHE A 83 -6.46 -10.80 -12.34
N PHE A 84 -5.71 -10.79 -13.43
CA PHE A 84 -4.36 -11.35 -13.42
C PHE A 84 -3.40 -10.42 -12.69
N LEU A 85 -2.56 -11.00 -11.83
CA LEU A 85 -1.48 -10.28 -11.13
C LEU A 85 -0.12 -10.90 -11.47
N ARG A 86 0.78 -10.07 -12.01
CA ARG A 86 2.21 -10.39 -12.09
C ARG A 86 2.96 -9.57 -11.05
N ASP A 87 3.42 -10.24 -10.03
CA ASP A 87 4.21 -9.66 -8.94
C ASP A 87 5.26 -10.67 -8.50
N VAL A 88 6.53 -10.35 -8.64
CA VAL A 88 7.66 -11.23 -8.29
C VAL A 88 8.25 -10.89 -6.93
N ASN A 89 7.87 -9.77 -6.33
CA ASN A 89 8.46 -9.26 -5.09
C ASN A 89 7.63 -9.62 -3.85
N HIS A 90 6.32 -9.83 -4.01
CA HIS A 90 5.41 -10.06 -2.89
C HIS A 90 4.71 -11.40 -3.06
N SER A 91 4.70 -12.19 -2.00
CA SER A 91 4.03 -13.50 -1.97
C SER A 91 2.56 -13.42 -1.61
N ASN A 92 2.14 -12.31 -1.02
CA ASN A 92 0.78 -12.07 -0.57
C ASN A 92 0.01 -11.14 -1.52
N CYS A 93 -1.26 -10.93 -1.23
CA CYS A 93 -2.05 -9.91 -1.91
C CYS A 93 -1.39 -8.53 -1.75
N PRO A 94 -1.26 -7.75 -2.82
CA PRO A 94 -0.92 -6.35 -2.69
C PRO A 94 -1.83 -5.69 -1.66
N CYS A 95 -1.28 -4.83 -0.81
CA CYS A 95 -1.99 -4.14 0.27
C CYS A 95 -2.45 -5.01 1.46
N ASN A 96 -2.15 -6.31 1.49
CA ASN A 96 -2.58 -7.26 2.53
C ASN A 96 -4.11 -7.24 2.82
N HIS A 97 -4.92 -6.82 1.86
CA HIS A 97 -6.36 -6.75 1.97
C HIS A 97 -7.06 -7.59 0.90
N ARG A 98 -8.21 -8.13 1.25
CA ARG A 98 -9.14 -8.73 0.30
C ARG A 98 -10.14 -7.66 -0.16
N SER A 99 -10.25 -7.46 -1.48
CA SER A 99 -11.32 -6.65 -2.03
C SER A 99 -12.65 -7.41 -1.97
N LYS A 100 -13.74 -6.68 -1.78
CA LYS A 100 -15.11 -7.20 -1.91
C LYS A 100 -15.61 -7.23 -3.36
N TYR A 101 -14.81 -6.76 -4.32
CA TYR A 101 -15.21 -6.67 -5.73
C TYR A 101 -14.45 -7.62 -6.62
N PHE A 102 -13.19 -7.95 -6.27
CA PHE A 102 -12.32 -8.77 -7.12
C PHE A 102 -11.29 -9.56 -6.31
N ILE A 103 -10.71 -10.52 -7.00
CA ILE A 103 -9.57 -11.31 -6.55
C ILE A 103 -8.45 -11.28 -7.59
N PHE A 104 -7.22 -11.56 -7.16
CA PHE A 104 -6.10 -11.72 -8.06
C PHE A 104 -5.81 -13.20 -8.35
N ASP A 105 -5.57 -13.51 -9.62
CA ASP A 105 -5.06 -14.80 -10.08
C ASP A 105 -3.66 -14.60 -10.69
N ARG A 106 -2.68 -15.30 -10.17
CA ARG A 106 -1.30 -15.23 -10.65
C ARG A 106 -1.01 -16.18 -11.81
N PHE A 107 -1.95 -17.03 -12.19
CA PHE A 107 -1.74 -18.12 -13.13
C PHE A 107 -2.44 -17.91 -14.46
N ASN A 108 -3.59 -17.29 -14.47
CA ASN A 108 -4.40 -17.13 -15.68
C ASN A 108 -4.14 -15.80 -16.38
N PHE A 109 -3.07 -15.69 -17.15
CA PHE A 109 -2.79 -14.52 -17.98
C PHE A 109 -3.66 -14.43 -19.25
N GLY A 110 -4.68 -15.26 -19.38
CA GLY A 110 -5.75 -15.13 -20.38
C GLY A 110 -6.87 -14.20 -19.97
N LEU A 111 -6.86 -13.68 -18.74
CA LEU A 111 -7.85 -12.73 -18.23
C LEU A 111 -7.74 -11.37 -18.95
N ASP A 112 -8.85 -10.63 -18.96
CA ASP A 112 -8.94 -9.35 -19.69
C ASP A 112 -8.34 -8.15 -18.94
N VAL A 113 -8.15 -8.27 -17.63
CA VAL A 113 -7.58 -7.22 -16.78
C VAL A 113 -6.33 -7.74 -16.10
N HIS A 114 -5.22 -7.04 -16.33
CA HIS A 114 -3.90 -7.41 -15.80
C HIS A 114 -3.32 -6.32 -14.94
N PHE A 115 -2.73 -6.74 -13.82
CA PHE A 115 -1.90 -5.92 -12.95
C PHE A 115 -0.45 -6.39 -12.98
N TYR A 116 0.46 -5.44 -13.00
CA TYR A 116 1.91 -5.66 -12.98
C TYR A 116 2.53 -4.75 -11.95
N THR A 117 3.27 -5.32 -10.99
CA THR A 117 3.90 -4.52 -9.96
C THR A 117 5.39 -4.32 -10.24
N HIS A 118 5.90 -3.15 -9.91
CA HIS A 118 7.32 -2.84 -9.96
C HIS A 118 8.00 -3.29 -11.28
N SER A 119 9.17 -3.96 -11.18
CA SER A 119 9.90 -4.51 -12.33
C SER A 119 9.11 -5.54 -13.14
N SER A 120 8.06 -6.14 -12.58
CA SER A 120 7.17 -7.01 -13.35
C SER A 120 6.47 -6.28 -14.50
N MET A 121 6.40 -4.94 -14.48
CA MET A 121 5.93 -4.13 -15.61
C MET A 121 6.75 -4.34 -16.90
N LEU A 122 7.97 -4.87 -16.79
CA LEU A 122 8.79 -5.28 -17.95
C LEU A 122 8.35 -6.63 -18.56
N GLU A 123 7.51 -7.39 -17.87
CA GLU A 123 7.15 -8.77 -18.22
C GLU A 123 5.68 -8.91 -18.64
N THR A 124 5.16 -7.95 -19.38
CA THR A 124 3.75 -8.01 -19.82
C THR A 124 3.46 -9.26 -20.65
N MET A 125 2.31 -9.89 -20.38
CA MET A 125 1.87 -11.16 -20.93
C MET A 125 0.48 -11.04 -21.54
N GLY A 126 0.12 -12.00 -22.40
CA GLY A 126 -1.22 -12.12 -22.94
C GLY A 126 -1.64 -10.92 -23.80
N ALA A 127 -2.94 -10.82 -23.99
CA ALA A 127 -3.59 -9.75 -24.74
C ALA A 127 -4.79 -9.18 -23.98
N PRO A 128 -4.61 -8.67 -22.75
CA PRO A 128 -5.73 -8.14 -21.97
C PRO A 128 -6.27 -6.86 -22.61
N HIS A 129 -7.55 -6.56 -22.32
CA HIS A 129 -8.13 -5.26 -22.65
C HIS A 129 -7.51 -4.14 -21.83
N TYR A 130 -7.23 -4.40 -20.53
CA TYR A 130 -6.68 -3.41 -19.63
C TYR A 130 -5.39 -3.91 -18.99
N ARG A 131 -4.38 -3.03 -18.95
CA ARG A 131 -3.11 -3.24 -18.25
C ARG A 131 -2.88 -2.12 -17.28
N TYR A 132 -2.67 -2.49 -16.02
CA TYR A 132 -2.38 -1.58 -14.94
C TYR A 132 -0.99 -1.84 -14.39
N GLY A 133 -0.19 -0.78 -14.27
CA GLY A 133 1.07 -0.79 -13.52
C GLY A 133 0.82 -0.37 -12.08
N MET A 134 1.58 -0.90 -11.11
CA MET A 134 1.40 -0.53 -9.71
C MET A 134 2.75 -0.53 -8.97
N TYR A 135 3.01 0.54 -8.24
CA TYR A 135 4.09 0.61 -7.26
C TYR A 135 3.53 0.33 -5.86
N LEU A 136 4.21 -0.56 -5.11
CA LEU A 136 3.80 -0.99 -3.77
C LEU A 136 4.77 -0.52 -2.70
N GLU A 137 6.06 -0.43 -3.03
CA GLU A 137 7.13 -0.02 -2.12
C GLU A 137 7.81 1.27 -2.60
N PRO A 138 8.34 2.11 -1.69
CA PRO A 138 8.99 3.35 -2.04
C PRO A 138 10.36 3.13 -2.70
N GLU A 139 10.83 4.13 -3.43
CA GLU A 139 12.12 4.10 -4.14
C GLU A 139 13.30 3.79 -3.22
N SER A 140 13.26 4.23 -1.96
CA SER A 140 14.30 3.95 -0.96
C SER A 140 14.49 2.46 -0.65
N LEU A 141 13.47 1.63 -0.87
CA LEU A 141 13.53 0.18 -0.67
C LEU A 141 13.80 -0.58 -1.96
N VAL A 142 13.32 -0.10 -3.11
CA VAL A 142 13.42 -0.77 -4.42
C VAL A 142 13.90 0.19 -5.52
N PRO A 143 15.10 0.78 -5.39
CA PRO A 143 15.57 1.87 -6.27
C PRO A 143 15.67 1.48 -7.74
N ASP A 144 15.97 0.22 -8.06
CA ASP A 144 16.11 -0.23 -9.44
C ASP A 144 14.75 -0.35 -10.15
N ASP A 145 13.68 -0.66 -9.44
CA ASP A 145 12.35 -0.71 -9.99
C ASP A 145 11.84 0.67 -10.45
N TYR A 146 12.35 1.73 -9.83
CA TYR A 146 12.00 3.10 -10.21
C TYR A 146 12.74 3.61 -11.46
N LYS A 147 13.81 2.91 -11.88
CA LYS A 147 14.56 3.21 -13.10
C LYS A 147 13.96 2.58 -14.36
N ILE A 148 12.96 1.70 -14.22
CA ILE A 148 12.43 0.94 -15.37
C ILE A 148 11.88 1.85 -16.48
N PHE A 149 11.24 2.97 -16.12
CA PHE A 149 10.71 3.92 -17.10
C PHE A 149 11.80 4.80 -17.72
N ASP A 150 12.86 5.08 -17.01
CA ASP A 150 13.99 5.85 -17.53
C ASP A 150 14.82 4.99 -18.48
N ASN A 151 15.00 3.71 -18.16
CA ASN A 151 15.72 2.74 -18.98
C ASN A 151 14.91 2.22 -20.18
N ASN A 152 13.58 2.33 -20.14
CA ASN A 152 12.69 1.83 -21.19
C ASN A 152 11.70 2.91 -21.62
N LYS A 153 12.16 3.87 -22.39
CA LYS A 153 11.35 5.00 -22.89
C LYS A 153 10.08 4.51 -23.59
N GLY A 154 8.94 5.04 -23.22
CA GLY A 154 7.64 4.66 -23.78
C GLY A 154 6.99 3.46 -23.10
N LEU A 155 7.64 2.85 -22.09
CA LEU A 155 7.05 1.75 -21.32
C LEU A 155 5.73 2.16 -20.65
N GLU A 156 5.62 3.42 -20.21
CA GLU A 156 4.40 3.96 -19.60
C GLU A 156 3.17 3.84 -20.51
N LYS A 157 3.38 3.91 -21.83
CA LYS A 157 2.31 3.79 -22.84
C LYS A 157 1.75 2.37 -22.99
N ASP A 158 2.43 1.39 -22.38
CA ASP A 158 1.99 0.01 -22.38
C ASP A 158 0.85 -0.24 -21.39
N PHE A 159 0.64 0.69 -20.47
CA PHE A 159 -0.36 0.61 -19.43
C PHE A 159 -1.49 1.60 -19.67
N ASP A 160 -2.71 1.20 -19.32
CA ASP A 160 -3.86 2.10 -19.31
C ASP A 160 -3.75 3.10 -18.17
N LEU A 161 -3.43 2.61 -16.97
CA LEU A 161 -3.11 3.43 -15.80
C LEU A 161 -1.87 2.87 -15.10
N ILE A 162 -1.14 3.79 -14.44
CA ILE A 162 -0.02 3.47 -13.55
C ILE A 162 -0.36 4.02 -12.17
N PHE A 163 -0.55 3.12 -11.21
CA PHE A 163 -0.86 3.46 -9.84
C PHE A 163 0.42 3.68 -9.05
N THR A 164 0.58 4.88 -8.51
CA THR A 164 1.80 5.30 -7.82
C THR A 164 1.51 6.38 -6.78
N PHE A 165 2.35 6.50 -5.80
CA PHE A 165 2.39 7.61 -4.84
C PHE A 165 3.59 8.54 -5.06
N THR A 166 4.42 8.25 -6.06
CA THR A 166 5.62 9.02 -6.36
C THR A 166 5.27 10.24 -7.20
N GLU A 167 5.52 11.42 -6.65
CA GLU A 167 5.14 12.70 -7.27
C GLU A 167 5.70 12.85 -8.68
N ARG A 168 6.98 12.52 -8.90
CA ARG A 168 7.61 12.62 -10.23
C ARG A 168 6.91 11.81 -11.32
N PHE A 169 6.29 10.67 -10.98
CA PHE A 169 5.55 9.88 -11.96
C PHE A 169 4.14 10.44 -12.17
N LEU A 170 3.52 10.94 -11.11
CA LEU A 170 2.22 11.62 -11.20
C LEU A 170 2.28 12.87 -12.08
N GLU A 171 3.41 13.59 -12.07
CA GLU A 171 3.64 14.78 -12.89
C GLU A 171 4.10 14.43 -14.33
N LYS A 172 4.88 13.34 -14.48
CA LYS A 172 5.51 12.97 -15.76
C LYS A 172 4.58 12.20 -16.69
N PHE A 173 3.65 11.39 -16.15
CA PHE A 173 2.86 10.47 -16.96
C PHE A 173 1.37 10.79 -16.91
N ASP A 174 0.77 11.12 -18.04
CA ASP A 174 -0.66 11.45 -18.16
C ASP A 174 -1.59 10.34 -17.65
N ASN A 175 -1.13 9.09 -17.72
CA ASN A 175 -1.84 7.91 -17.25
C ASN A 175 -1.47 7.47 -15.83
N ALA A 176 -0.65 8.24 -15.10
CA ALA A 176 -0.41 7.99 -13.68
C ALA A 176 -1.60 8.44 -12.82
N ARG A 177 -1.89 7.67 -11.78
CA ARG A 177 -2.93 7.98 -10.78
C ARG A 177 -2.39 7.75 -9.39
N PHE A 178 -2.76 8.66 -8.49
CA PHE A 178 -2.38 8.50 -7.09
C PHE A 178 -3.03 7.24 -6.50
N PHE A 179 -2.19 6.41 -5.94
CA PHE A 179 -2.59 5.26 -5.15
C PHE A 179 -1.46 4.90 -4.19
N SER A 180 -1.78 4.81 -2.90
CA SER A 180 -0.85 4.34 -1.88
C SER A 180 -1.35 3.00 -1.33
N PRO A 181 -0.69 1.89 -1.68
CA PRO A 181 -1.14 0.55 -1.30
C PRO A 181 -1.07 0.28 0.19
N CYS A 182 -0.16 0.95 0.89
CA CYS A 182 0.01 0.85 2.34
C CYS A 182 -0.85 1.86 3.12
N ALA A 183 -1.61 2.71 2.41
CA ALA A 183 -2.51 3.68 3.03
C ALA A 183 -3.84 3.03 3.43
N HIS A 184 -3.79 2.22 4.48
CA HIS A 184 -4.96 1.64 5.13
C HIS A 184 -4.69 1.49 6.63
N TYR A 185 -5.72 1.67 7.44
CA TYR A 185 -5.58 1.50 8.88
C TYR A 185 -5.91 0.08 9.30
N TRP A 186 -5.23 -0.37 10.37
CA TRP A 186 -5.41 -1.68 11.00
C TRP A 186 -6.13 -1.60 12.33
N TYR A 187 -6.31 -0.36 12.83
CA TYR A 187 -6.99 -0.14 14.10
C TYR A 187 -8.46 -0.53 13.97
N GLU A 188 -8.86 -1.52 14.75
CA GLU A 188 -10.26 -1.92 14.92
C GLU A 188 -10.51 -2.07 16.42
N PRO A 189 -11.42 -1.27 17.01
CA PRO A 189 -11.73 -1.40 18.43
C PRO A 189 -12.35 -2.76 18.70
N SER A 190 -11.89 -3.43 19.74
CA SER A 190 -12.43 -4.73 20.20
C SER A 190 -13.85 -4.60 20.74
N GLU A 191 -14.18 -3.43 21.29
CA GLU A 191 -15.53 -3.06 21.69
C GLU A 191 -16.25 -2.46 20.48
N GLY A 192 -17.21 -3.18 19.92
CA GLY A 192 -17.96 -2.72 18.75
C GLY A 192 -18.87 -1.52 19.06
N ASN A 193 -19.09 -0.66 18.06
CA ASN A 193 -20.02 0.48 18.11
C ASN A 193 -19.73 1.55 19.17
N LEU A 194 -18.45 1.87 19.42
CA LEU A 194 -18.08 3.00 20.26
C LEU A 194 -18.53 4.32 19.61
N THR A 195 -19.08 5.20 20.41
CA THR A 195 -19.34 6.58 20.01
C THR A 195 -18.04 7.39 19.99
N ILE A 196 -18.03 8.54 19.32
CA ILE A 196 -16.88 9.47 19.34
C ILE A 196 -16.57 9.88 20.78
N GLU A 197 -17.60 10.11 21.59
CA GLU A 197 -17.50 10.47 22.99
C GLU A 197 -16.83 9.37 23.82
N ASP A 198 -17.17 8.09 23.58
CA ASP A 198 -16.55 6.95 24.24
C ASP A 198 -15.06 6.85 23.90
N ILE A 199 -14.70 7.04 22.61
CA ILE A 199 -13.30 7.03 22.15
C ILE A 199 -12.50 8.14 22.83
N ILE A 200 -13.07 9.35 22.91
CA ILE A 200 -12.41 10.50 23.57
C ILE A 200 -12.25 10.25 25.07
N ALA A 201 -13.28 9.74 25.74
CA ALA A 201 -13.27 9.46 27.17
C ALA A 201 -12.22 8.40 27.55
N ALA A 202 -11.93 7.46 26.65
CA ALA A 202 -10.89 6.44 26.82
C ALA A 202 -9.47 7.02 26.80
N LYS A 203 -9.25 8.26 26.31
CA LYS A 203 -7.93 8.90 26.19
C LYS A 203 -7.39 9.36 27.56
N THR A 204 -6.88 8.44 28.35
CA THR A 204 -6.40 8.68 29.71
C THR A 204 -4.90 8.86 29.85
N LYS A 205 -4.12 8.42 28.83
CA LYS A 205 -2.66 8.49 28.78
C LYS A 205 -2.19 9.49 27.73
N ASN A 206 -0.95 9.98 27.87
CA ASN A 206 -0.45 11.01 26.97
C ASN A 206 0.15 10.45 25.69
N VAL A 207 1.34 9.82 25.74
CA VAL A 207 2.09 9.49 24.53
C VAL A 207 2.43 8.01 24.48
N SER A 208 2.27 7.41 23.30
CA SER A 208 2.80 6.10 22.96
C SER A 208 3.79 6.15 21.79
N ILE A 209 4.66 5.15 21.71
CA ILE A 209 5.52 4.89 20.54
C ILE A 209 5.62 3.38 20.33
N VAL A 210 5.57 2.95 19.04
CA VAL A 210 5.75 1.55 18.67
C VAL A 210 7.00 1.41 17.81
N SER A 211 7.89 0.48 18.17
CA SER A 211 9.09 0.17 17.38
C SER A 211 9.37 -1.32 17.31
N SER A 212 10.12 -1.70 16.29
CA SER A 212 10.73 -3.02 16.14
C SER A 212 12.25 -2.86 16.04
N GLU A 213 12.98 -3.97 16.01
CA GLU A 213 14.45 -3.96 15.79
C GLU A 213 14.89 -3.72 14.35
N LYS A 214 13.96 -3.39 13.43
CA LYS A 214 14.31 -3.13 12.03
C LYS A 214 15.24 -1.94 11.92
N THR A 215 16.31 -2.09 11.13
CA THR A 215 17.36 -1.08 10.87
C THR A 215 17.68 -0.94 9.38
N MET A 216 16.75 -1.34 8.51
CA MET A 216 16.96 -1.38 7.06
C MET A 216 17.14 0.01 6.43
N CYS A 217 16.64 1.07 7.07
CA CYS A 217 16.81 2.46 6.64
C CYS A 217 17.06 3.38 7.84
N ASP A 218 17.47 4.62 7.58
CA ASP A 218 17.82 5.56 8.65
C ASP A 218 16.64 5.93 9.54
N LEU A 219 15.43 6.01 8.99
CA LEU A 219 14.22 6.26 9.79
C LEU A 219 13.84 5.07 10.68
N HIS A 220 14.18 3.85 10.30
CA HIS A 220 14.07 2.70 11.21
C HIS A 220 14.99 2.86 12.43
N LYS A 221 16.26 3.23 12.20
CA LYS A 221 17.22 3.48 13.27
C LYS A 221 16.77 4.63 14.17
N PHE A 222 16.39 5.75 13.56
CA PHE A 222 15.88 6.92 14.27
C PHE A 222 14.70 6.59 15.19
N ARG A 223 13.69 5.85 14.68
CA ARG A 223 12.52 5.42 15.46
C ARG A 223 12.91 4.47 16.59
N LEU A 224 13.83 3.54 16.35
CA LEU A 224 14.33 2.62 17.36
C LEU A 224 15.05 3.36 18.49
N ASP A 225 15.97 4.27 18.16
CA ASP A 225 16.70 5.07 19.12
C ASP A 225 15.76 5.98 19.93
N LEU A 226 14.75 6.55 19.29
CA LEU A 226 13.74 7.34 19.97
C LEU A 226 12.90 6.48 20.92
N ALA A 227 12.50 5.28 20.54
CA ALA A 227 11.75 4.37 21.40
C ALA A 227 12.56 3.98 22.65
N ARG A 228 13.86 3.72 22.48
CA ARG A 228 14.79 3.47 23.60
C ARG A 228 14.89 4.65 24.54
N LYS A 229 15.04 5.87 24.02
CA LYS A 229 15.06 7.11 24.81
C LYS A 229 13.75 7.32 25.56
N CYS A 230 12.60 7.14 24.88
CA CYS A 230 11.28 7.25 25.51
C CYS A 230 11.16 6.30 26.71
N ARG A 231 11.58 5.04 26.55
CA ARG A 231 11.56 4.04 27.63
C ARG A 231 12.50 4.41 28.76
N ALA A 232 13.74 4.81 28.45
CA ALA A 232 14.76 5.11 29.46
C ALA A 232 14.42 6.32 30.32
N TYR A 233 13.79 7.34 29.75
CA TYR A 233 13.49 8.61 30.43
C TYR A 233 12.02 8.78 30.81
N GLY A 234 11.18 7.77 30.57
CA GLY A 234 9.74 7.84 30.89
C GLY A 234 8.96 8.91 30.11
N LEU A 235 9.41 9.23 28.88
CA LEU A 235 8.80 10.29 28.06
C LEU A 235 7.54 9.82 27.33
N ALA A 236 7.45 8.53 27.04
CA ALA A 236 6.32 7.88 26.40
C ALA A 236 6.29 6.39 26.74
N ASP A 237 5.11 5.77 26.69
CA ASP A 237 4.97 4.32 26.79
C ASP A 237 5.47 3.67 25.50
N ALA A 238 6.57 2.92 25.56
CA ALA A 238 7.25 2.36 24.41
C ALA A 238 6.93 0.86 24.24
N PHE A 239 6.35 0.52 23.10
CA PHE A 239 5.85 -0.80 22.74
C PHE A 239 6.58 -1.41 21.56
N GLY A 240 6.43 -2.73 21.38
CA GLY A 240 6.88 -3.47 20.24
C GLY A 240 8.05 -4.41 20.52
N THR A 241 8.60 -5.02 19.49
CA THR A 241 9.53 -6.14 19.60
C THR A 241 11.00 -5.74 19.81
N PHE A 242 11.29 -4.45 19.94
CA PHE A 242 12.67 -4.00 20.16
C PHE A 242 13.16 -4.35 21.58
N ASP A 243 14.48 -4.58 21.70
CA ASP A 243 15.19 -4.95 22.92
C ASP A 243 14.52 -6.12 23.68
N GLY A 244 14.10 -7.16 22.93
CA GLY A 244 13.46 -8.34 23.50
C GLY A 244 12.00 -8.15 23.93
N GLY A 245 11.35 -7.07 23.50
CA GLY A 245 9.93 -6.84 23.73
C GLY A 245 9.03 -7.79 22.93
N ASN A 246 7.73 -7.74 23.19
CA ASN A 246 6.74 -8.60 22.57
C ASN A 246 5.93 -7.87 21.49
N TYR A 247 5.34 -8.66 20.59
CA TYR A 247 4.27 -8.15 19.74
C TYR A 247 3.10 -7.68 20.60
N ILE A 248 2.52 -6.55 20.22
CA ILE A 248 1.36 -5.96 20.88
C ILE A 248 0.32 -5.60 19.81
N ALA A 249 -0.96 -5.78 20.13
CA ALA A 249 -2.03 -5.36 19.25
C ALA A 249 -2.03 -3.82 19.10
N ILE A 250 -2.29 -3.34 17.90
CA ILE A 250 -2.28 -1.91 17.60
C ILE A 250 -3.29 -1.14 18.47
N GLU A 251 -4.42 -1.73 18.78
CA GLU A 251 -5.43 -1.17 19.65
C GLU A 251 -4.86 -0.79 21.01
N ASP A 252 -4.09 -1.68 21.63
CA ASP A 252 -3.52 -1.46 22.97
C ASP A 252 -2.48 -0.34 23.00
N THR A 253 -1.90 -0.01 21.86
CA THR A 253 -0.93 1.08 21.72
C THR A 253 -1.57 2.44 21.48
N LEU A 254 -2.87 2.49 21.15
CA LEU A 254 -3.55 3.72 20.72
C LEU A 254 -4.83 4.04 21.47
N LYS A 255 -5.65 3.05 21.88
CA LYS A 255 -6.99 3.30 22.42
C LYS A 255 -7.00 4.27 23.60
N ASN A 256 -6.01 4.19 24.47
CA ASN A 256 -5.93 5.04 25.68
C ASN A 256 -5.03 6.27 25.52
N TYR A 257 -4.37 6.46 24.37
CA TYR A 257 -3.36 7.49 24.17
C TYR A 257 -3.88 8.68 23.39
N ARG A 258 -3.61 9.88 23.90
CA ARG A 258 -3.92 11.16 23.24
C ARG A 258 -3.03 11.40 22.04
N PHE A 259 -1.75 11.00 22.13
CA PHE A 259 -0.72 11.19 21.13
C PHE A 259 0.02 9.87 20.86
N SER A 260 0.53 9.72 19.64
CA SER A 260 1.43 8.61 19.32
C SER A 260 2.50 9.04 18.33
N VAL A 261 3.74 8.60 18.56
CA VAL A 261 4.84 8.85 17.63
C VAL A 261 4.70 7.92 16.43
N ALA A 262 4.47 8.51 15.25
CA ALA A 262 4.29 7.83 13.98
C ALA A 262 5.40 8.24 12.99
N ILE A 263 6.41 7.38 12.82
CA ILE A 263 7.54 7.62 11.92
C ILE A 263 7.48 6.61 10.80
N GLU A 264 7.41 7.10 9.56
CA GLU A 264 7.45 6.27 8.36
C GLU A 264 8.85 5.70 8.12
N ASN A 265 8.98 4.78 7.18
CA ASN A 265 10.27 4.26 6.74
C ASN A 265 10.93 5.11 5.65
N ASN A 266 10.19 6.07 5.09
CA ASN A 266 10.62 6.96 4.03
C ASN A 266 9.98 8.35 4.16
N ILE A 267 10.66 9.38 3.64
CA ILE A 267 10.14 10.76 3.54
C ILE A 267 9.95 11.07 2.05
N GLU A 268 8.70 11.06 1.61
CA GLU A 268 8.29 11.45 0.27
C GLU A 268 7.03 12.31 0.34
N PRO A 269 6.71 13.09 -0.71
CA PRO A 269 5.55 13.99 -0.68
C PRO A 269 4.24 13.29 -0.29
N PHE A 270 3.99 12.07 -0.80
CA PHE A 270 2.72 11.37 -0.65
C PHE A 270 2.84 9.96 -0.04
N TRP A 271 4.00 9.62 0.52
CA TRP A 271 4.18 8.33 1.18
C TRP A 271 3.72 8.39 2.64
N PHE A 272 2.55 7.84 2.91
CA PHE A 272 2.02 7.60 4.24
C PHE A 272 1.38 6.22 4.33
N THR A 273 1.39 5.63 5.51
CA THR A 273 1.01 4.24 5.70
C THR A 273 0.04 4.09 6.88
N GLU A 274 -0.19 2.84 7.29
CA GLU A 274 -0.97 2.49 8.47
C GLU A 274 -0.55 3.26 9.73
N LYS A 275 0.69 3.73 9.84
CA LYS A 275 1.22 4.35 11.06
C LYS A 275 0.47 5.61 11.44
N ILE A 276 0.32 6.54 10.50
CA ILE A 276 -0.46 7.77 10.76
C ILE A 276 -1.96 7.47 10.72
N LEU A 277 -2.40 6.56 9.85
CA LEU A 277 -3.82 6.25 9.68
C LEU A 277 -4.42 5.56 10.90
N ASN A 278 -3.67 4.68 11.58
CA ASN A 278 -4.08 4.08 12.85
C ASN A 278 -4.28 5.15 13.95
N CYS A 279 -3.44 6.18 13.97
CA CYS A 279 -3.63 7.30 14.88
C CYS A 279 -4.95 8.00 14.61
N PHE A 280 -5.28 8.32 13.37
CA PHE A 280 -6.55 8.97 13.04
C PHE A 280 -7.75 8.06 13.32
N ALA A 281 -7.67 6.78 12.96
CA ALA A 281 -8.74 5.80 13.18
C ALA A 281 -9.05 5.57 14.68
N SER A 282 -8.08 5.83 15.53
CA SER A 282 -8.23 5.77 17.00
C SER A 282 -8.45 7.13 17.65
N MET A 283 -8.60 8.22 16.89
CA MET A 283 -8.67 9.59 17.40
C MET A 283 -7.45 9.97 18.27
N THR A 284 -6.27 9.48 17.91
CA THR A 284 -4.97 9.81 18.52
C THR A 284 -4.25 10.82 17.65
N ILE A 285 -3.65 11.85 18.21
CA ILE A 285 -2.88 12.85 17.48
C ILE A 285 -1.50 12.25 17.12
N PRO A 286 -1.14 12.13 15.84
CA PRO A 286 0.18 11.66 15.47
C PRO A 286 1.25 12.75 15.67
N ILE A 287 2.37 12.36 16.29
CA ILE A 287 3.65 13.09 16.25
C ILE A 287 4.40 12.48 15.06
N TYR A 288 4.37 13.17 13.91
CA TYR A 288 4.52 12.54 12.60
C TYR A 288 5.77 12.96 11.87
N LEU A 289 6.49 11.94 11.35
CA LEU A 289 7.58 12.10 10.39
C LEU A 289 7.33 11.16 9.20
N GLY A 290 7.13 11.72 8.01
CA GLY A 290 6.84 10.95 6.78
C GLY A 290 6.44 11.85 5.63
N ALA A 291 5.22 11.69 5.10
CA ALA A 291 4.72 12.42 3.95
C ALA A 291 4.77 13.94 4.15
N THR A 292 5.57 14.62 3.32
CA THR A 292 5.75 16.08 3.46
C THR A 292 4.52 16.89 3.03
N LYS A 293 3.67 16.30 2.18
CA LYS A 293 2.41 16.88 1.69
C LYS A 293 1.16 16.20 2.28
N ILE A 294 1.25 15.69 3.51
CA ILE A 294 0.15 15.00 4.19
C ILE A 294 -1.09 15.89 4.38
N ASP A 295 -0.91 17.19 4.46
CA ASP A 295 -1.96 18.21 4.56
C ASP A 295 -2.89 18.29 3.32
N LYS A 296 -2.50 17.71 2.19
CA LYS A 296 -3.43 17.51 1.07
C LYS A 296 -4.53 16.46 1.35
N PHE A 297 -4.33 15.60 2.32
CA PHE A 297 -5.22 14.49 2.64
C PHE A 297 -5.92 14.68 3.98
N PHE A 298 -5.22 15.23 4.96
CA PHE A 298 -5.66 15.33 6.34
C PHE A 298 -5.51 16.75 6.88
N ASN A 299 -6.29 17.06 7.91
CA ASN A 299 -6.24 18.35 8.57
C ASN A 299 -4.94 18.49 9.37
N PRO A 300 -4.06 19.44 9.02
CA PRO A 300 -2.75 19.60 9.66
C PRO A 300 -2.82 20.00 11.13
N ASP A 301 -3.91 20.64 11.59
CA ASP A 301 -4.04 21.02 12.99
C ASP A 301 -4.19 19.82 13.93
N GLY A 302 -4.62 18.66 13.39
CA GLY A 302 -4.65 17.37 14.07
C GLY A 302 -3.35 16.57 13.95
N ILE A 303 -2.23 17.18 13.53
CA ILE A 303 -0.93 16.53 13.33
C ILE A 303 0.18 17.37 13.98
N ILE A 304 1.07 16.76 14.73
CA ILE A 304 2.31 17.39 15.19
C ILE A 304 3.43 16.94 14.25
N LYS A 305 3.78 17.76 13.26
CA LYS A 305 4.85 17.44 12.31
C LYS A 305 6.22 17.61 12.97
N ILE A 306 7.09 16.64 12.76
CA ILE A 306 8.48 16.64 13.25
C ILE A 306 9.44 16.32 12.10
N ASP A 307 10.71 16.58 12.32
CA ASP A 307 11.85 16.14 11.52
C ASP A 307 12.91 15.48 12.41
N THR A 308 14.01 15.04 11.83
CA THR A 308 15.11 14.38 12.57
C THR A 308 15.91 15.32 13.47
N HIS A 309 15.69 16.63 13.38
CA HIS A 309 16.36 17.68 14.19
C HIS A 309 15.43 18.30 15.23
N SER A 310 14.16 17.90 15.25
CA SER A 310 13.18 18.41 16.19
C SER A 310 13.57 18.10 17.65
N ASP A 311 13.31 19.04 18.54
CA ASP A 311 13.45 18.82 19.99
C ASP A 311 12.29 17.94 20.48
N ILE A 312 12.46 16.63 20.28
CA ILE A 312 11.43 15.62 20.58
C ILE A 312 11.07 15.62 22.07
N GLU A 313 12.05 15.79 22.95
CA GLU A 313 11.78 15.79 24.40
C GLU A 313 10.84 16.93 24.80
N LYS A 314 11.06 18.12 24.27
CA LYS A 314 10.18 19.27 24.48
C LYS A 314 8.79 19.02 23.90
N ILE A 315 8.69 18.43 22.70
CA ILE A 315 7.41 18.11 22.07
C ILE A 315 6.63 17.11 22.94
N LEU A 316 7.27 16.02 23.37
CA LEU A 316 6.63 14.99 24.19
C LEU A 316 6.15 15.53 25.54
N LYS A 317 6.90 16.42 26.18
CA LYS A 317 6.50 17.10 27.43
C LYS A 317 5.28 18.01 27.24
N ASN A 318 5.06 18.56 26.05
CA ASN A 318 3.91 19.40 25.74
C ASN A 318 2.66 18.60 25.34
N CYS A 319 2.76 17.28 25.18
CA CYS A 319 1.64 16.41 24.84
C CYS A 319 0.76 16.16 26.08
N THR A 320 -0.09 17.11 26.42
CA THR A 320 -0.97 17.09 27.60
C THR A 320 -2.44 16.85 27.21
N ALA A 321 -3.31 16.69 28.22
CA ALA A 321 -4.75 16.60 27.99
C ALA A 321 -5.32 17.91 27.40
N GLU A 322 -4.81 19.06 27.86
CA GLU A 322 -5.22 20.38 27.37
C GLU A 322 -4.82 20.56 25.90
N GLU A 323 -3.61 20.18 25.52
CA GLU A 323 -3.16 20.24 24.12
C GLU A 323 -3.99 19.31 23.22
N TYR A 324 -4.35 18.12 23.69
CA TYR A 324 -5.26 17.23 22.95
C TYR A 324 -6.63 17.85 22.73
N LEU A 325 -7.23 18.41 23.78
CA LEU A 325 -8.55 19.03 23.71
C LEU A 325 -8.56 20.27 22.83
N SER A 326 -7.47 21.05 22.81
CA SER A 326 -7.36 22.24 21.95
C SER A 326 -7.40 21.88 20.46
N ARG A 327 -7.03 20.64 20.08
CA ARG A 327 -7.02 20.13 18.69
C ARG A 327 -8.19 19.22 18.34
N LEU A 328 -9.17 19.09 19.23
CA LEU A 328 -10.20 18.05 19.14
C LEU A 328 -11.02 18.11 17.85
N GLU A 329 -11.33 19.29 17.34
CA GLU A 329 -12.10 19.44 16.08
C GLU A 329 -11.28 18.91 14.87
N ALA A 330 -9.99 19.16 14.84
CA ALA A 330 -9.12 18.61 13.79
C ALA A 330 -8.93 17.09 13.93
N VAL A 331 -8.93 16.58 15.17
CA VAL A 331 -8.91 15.12 15.44
C VAL A 331 -10.16 14.44 14.89
N LYS A 332 -11.34 15.01 15.15
CA LYS A 332 -12.62 14.53 14.60
C LYS A 332 -12.67 14.60 13.07
N ASP A 333 -12.18 15.69 12.50
CA ASP A 333 -12.08 15.83 11.03
C ASP A 333 -11.19 14.72 10.43
N ASN A 334 -10.01 14.49 11.00
CA ASN A 334 -9.11 13.41 10.55
C ASN A 334 -9.69 12.01 10.77
N TYR A 335 -10.42 11.78 11.85
CA TYR A 335 -11.17 10.55 12.06
C TYR A 335 -12.19 10.30 10.95
N ASN A 336 -12.95 11.31 10.55
CA ASN A 336 -13.91 11.17 9.45
C ASN A 336 -13.22 10.91 8.10
N ARG A 337 -12.12 11.60 7.82
CA ARG A 337 -11.35 11.42 6.57
C ARG A 337 -10.72 10.03 6.47
N VAL A 338 -10.22 9.48 7.58
CA VAL A 338 -9.54 8.18 7.56
C VAL A 338 -10.47 7.02 7.20
N LEU A 339 -11.77 7.15 7.40
CA LEU A 339 -12.74 6.10 7.06
C LEU A 339 -12.69 5.68 5.58
N ALA A 340 -12.28 6.59 4.68
CA ALA A 340 -12.07 6.29 3.26
C ALA A 340 -10.87 5.35 3.00
N TYR A 341 -10.01 5.16 3.99
CA TYR A 341 -8.79 4.34 3.88
C TYR A 341 -8.93 2.95 4.50
N LYS A 342 -10.16 2.46 4.67
CA LYS A 342 -10.37 1.13 5.27
C LYS A 342 -9.87 0.00 4.37
N ASN A 343 -10.10 0.09 3.07
CA ASN A 343 -9.68 -0.91 2.09
C ASN A 343 -9.19 -0.25 0.79
N PRO A 344 -7.87 -0.18 0.57
CA PRO A 344 -7.32 0.49 -0.60
C PRO A 344 -7.69 -0.19 -1.92
N LEU A 345 -7.85 -1.52 -1.94
CA LEU A 345 -8.25 -2.25 -3.17
C LEU A 345 -9.70 -1.97 -3.56
N ASP A 346 -10.60 -1.80 -2.58
CA ASP A 346 -11.97 -1.40 -2.85
C ASP A 346 -12.04 0.02 -3.42
N THR A 347 -11.26 0.94 -2.86
CA THR A 347 -11.15 2.31 -3.35
C THR A 347 -10.56 2.32 -4.76
N LEU A 348 -9.49 1.57 -5.01
CA LEU A 348 -8.87 1.40 -6.32
C LEU A 348 -9.90 0.91 -7.37
N TYR A 349 -10.66 -0.12 -7.02
CA TYR A 349 -11.68 -0.68 -7.89
C TYR A 349 -12.75 0.34 -8.25
N GLN A 350 -13.37 0.94 -7.24
CA GLN A 350 -14.50 1.87 -7.44
C GLN A 350 -14.09 3.13 -8.21
N GLN A 351 -12.91 3.64 -7.92
CA GLN A 351 -12.48 4.93 -8.44
C GLN A 351 -11.89 4.83 -9.87
N TYR A 352 -11.19 3.75 -10.18
CA TYR A 352 -10.41 3.67 -11.41
C TYR A 352 -10.74 2.48 -12.30
N ILE A 353 -10.96 1.29 -11.71
CA ILE A 353 -11.09 0.07 -12.51
C ILE A 353 -12.52 -0.11 -13.02
N LYS A 354 -13.50 0.07 -12.12
CA LYS A 354 -14.91 -0.08 -12.50
C LYS A 354 -15.32 0.81 -13.66
N PRO A 355 -14.98 2.11 -13.71
CA PRO A 355 -15.28 2.96 -14.86
C PRO A 355 -14.66 2.47 -16.17
N ASP A 356 -13.46 1.87 -16.11
CA ASP A 356 -12.78 1.37 -17.30
C ASP A 356 -13.43 0.10 -17.87
N ILE A 357 -13.85 -0.82 -16.98
CA ILE A 357 -14.33 -2.15 -17.40
C ILE A 357 -15.85 -2.25 -17.60
N GLU A 358 -16.63 -1.28 -17.11
CA GLU A 358 -18.08 -1.21 -17.26
C GLU A 358 -18.53 -0.11 -18.26
N ALA A 359 -17.57 0.60 -18.90
CA ALA A 359 -17.82 1.54 -19.98
C ALA A 359 -17.91 0.82 -21.35
#